data_45f5b53b587c376ef71db39c01b8c557
#
_entry.id   45f5b53b587c376ef71db39c01b8c557
#
_cell.length_a   1.000
_cell.length_b   1.000
_cell.length_c   1.000
_cell.angle_alpha   90.00
_cell.angle_beta   90.00
_cell.angle_gamma   90.00
#
_symmetry.space_group_name_H-M   'P 1'
#
loop_
_entity.id
_entity.type
_entity.pdbx_description
1 polymer ?
#
loop_
_entity_poly.entity_id
_entity_poly.type
_entity_poly.pdbx_seq_one_letter_code
_entity_poly.pdbx_strand_id
1 'polypeptide(L)'
;MNEDRLSQTVEFCKLIDREKFVQRRTYLSDGERLENDAEHAWHMAVMALLLSEYANEKVDVLKVVSLLLVHDLVEIYAGDTFAYDEEGKKTQREREVAAAERLYSQLPEDLAGRMRSLWDEFEEWGSAESRFAHTLDNFQPLLLQHASGGRAWREGGRRLSEVLERNARSAEGSRTLWEFAREHFIQPEIDKGNLIDDID
;
A
#
# COMPACT_ATOMS: atom_id res chain seq x y z
N MET A 1 4.62 36.36 6.43
CA MET A 1 4.29 34.93 6.53
C MET A 1 2.80 34.88 6.87
N ASN A 2 2.00 34.11 6.13
CA ASN A 2 0.57 34.00 6.45
C ASN A 2 0.43 33.03 7.63
N GLU A 3 0.18 33.58 8.82
CA GLU A 3 0.13 32.83 10.08
C GLU A 3 -1.03 31.83 10.07
N ASP A 4 -2.14 32.18 9.43
CA ASP A 4 -3.31 31.31 9.26
C ASP A 4 -2.97 30.07 8.38
N ARG A 5 -2.21 30.28 7.29
CA ARG A 5 -1.76 29.18 6.41
C ARG A 5 -0.85 28.20 7.15
N LEU A 6 0.12 28.70 7.91
CA LEU A 6 1.02 27.85 8.69
C LEU A 6 0.24 27.06 9.73
N SER A 7 -0.66 27.71 10.46
CA SER A 7 -1.51 27.08 11.46
C SER A 7 -2.34 25.95 10.86
N GLN A 8 -3.01 26.19 9.74
CA GLN A 8 -3.79 25.18 9.03
C GLN A 8 -2.93 23.98 8.60
N THR A 9 -1.73 24.25 8.07
CA THR A 9 -0.80 23.17 7.64
C THR A 9 -0.33 22.34 8.84
N VAL A 10 -0.03 22.98 9.98
CA VAL A 10 0.37 22.30 11.22
C VAL A 10 -0.77 21.47 11.80
N GLU A 11 -2.01 21.92 11.74
CA GLU A 11 -3.17 21.11 12.19
C GLU A 11 -3.32 19.87 11.29
N PHE A 12 -3.09 19.99 9.99
CA PHE A 12 -3.06 18.83 9.10
C PHE A 12 -1.91 17.86 9.47
N CYS A 13 -0.71 18.37 9.82
CA CYS A 13 0.39 17.50 10.28
C CYS A 13 0.03 16.74 11.57
N LYS A 14 -0.78 17.32 12.46
CA LYS A 14 -1.31 16.60 13.64
C LYS A 14 -2.35 15.55 13.23
N LEU A 15 -3.17 15.87 12.24
CA LEU A 15 -4.22 14.95 11.77
C LEU A 15 -3.64 13.66 11.19
N ILE A 16 -2.61 13.77 10.35
CA ILE A 16 -1.99 12.58 9.70
C ILE A 16 -1.27 11.66 10.70
N ASP A 17 -1.00 12.10 11.93
CA ASP A 17 -0.53 11.20 13.00
C ASP A 17 -1.52 10.06 13.28
N ARG A 18 -2.80 10.23 12.90
CA ARG A 18 -3.85 9.22 13.07
C ARG A 18 -3.67 8.00 12.17
N GLU A 19 -2.91 8.08 11.09
CA GLU A 19 -2.55 6.95 10.24
C GLU A 19 -1.90 5.80 11.03
N LYS A 20 -1.17 6.13 12.10
CA LYS A 20 -0.58 5.16 13.03
C LYS A 20 -1.60 4.30 13.78
N PHE A 21 -2.88 4.69 13.79
CA PHE A 21 -3.97 3.95 14.44
C PHE A 21 -4.81 3.12 13.46
N VAL A 22 -4.56 3.23 12.16
CA VAL A 22 -5.19 2.38 11.15
C VAL A 22 -4.41 1.07 11.09
N GLN A 23 -5.08 -0.04 11.40
CA GLN A 23 -4.45 -1.35 11.52
C GLN A 23 -4.69 -2.18 10.27
N ARG A 24 -3.62 -2.68 9.69
CA ARG A 24 -3.64 -3.63 8.57
C ARG A 24 -3.82 -5.06 9.06
N ARG A 25 -3.96 -6.01 8.13
CA ARG A 25 -4.06 -7.45 8.44
C ARG A 25 -2.75 -8.20 8.21
N THR A 26 -1.68 -7.49 7.90
CA THR A 26 -0.34 -8.03 7.69
C THR A 26 0.44 -7.98 9.01
N TYR A 27 1.07 -9.09 9.39
CA TYR A 27 1.97 -9.12 10.54
C TYR A 27 3.32 -8.46 10.22
N LEU A 28 3.97 -7.87 11.22
CA LEU A 28 5.39 -7.52 11.12
C LEU A 28 6.25 -8.78 10.91
N SER A 29 7.49 -8.59 10.51
CA SER A 29 8.41 -9.68 10.15
C SER A 29 8.67 -10.69 11.29
N ASP A 30 8.55 -10.27 12.55
CA ASP A 30 8.61 -11.15 13.73
C ASP A 30 7.34 -11.96 13.98
N GLY A 31 6.24 -11.61 13.30
CA GLY A 31 4.94 -12.25 13.43
C GLY A 31 4.22 -11.96 14.75
N GLU A 32 4.68 -11.00 15.58
CA GLU A 32 4.10 -10.77 16.90
C GLU A 32 2.86 -9.86 16.86
N ARG A 33 2.89 -8.81 16.06
CA ARG A 33 1.77 -7.87 15.90
C ARG A 33 1.50 -7.51 14.45
N LEU A 34 0.32 -6.97 14.20
CA LEU A 34 -0.02 -6.39 12.91
C LEU A 34 0.70 -5.05 12.71
N GLU A 35 1.04 -4.72 11.48
CA GLU A 35 1.53 -3.40 11.10
C GLU A 35 0.38 -2.38 11.06
N ASN A 36 0.70 -1.09 11.08
CA ASN A 36 -0.21 0.00 10.75
C ASN A 36 0.18 0.66 9.43
N ASP A 37 -0.70 1.52 8.87
CA ASP A 37 -0.48 2.14 7.57
C ASP A 37 0.77 3.03 7.53
N ALA A 38 1.09 3.75 8.61
CA ALA A 38 2.30 4.56 8.66
C ALA A 38 3.58 3.72 8.60
N GLU A 39 3.60 2.52 9.21
CA GLU A 39 4.72 1.58 9.13
C GLU A 39 4.82 0.98 7.72
N HIS A 40 3.69 0.66 7.10
CA HIS A 40 3.59 0.20 5.73
C HIS A 40 4.13 1.25 4.74
N ALA A 41 3.61 2.46 4.79
CA ALA A 41 4.03 3.56 3.92
C ALA A 41 5.53 3.89 4.07
N TRP A 42 6.04 3.96 5.32
CA TRP A 42 7.47 4.14 5.57
C TRP A 42 8.32 3.02 4.97
N HIS A 43 7.93 1.77 5.18
CA HIS A 43 8.67 0.61 4.68
C HIS A 43 8.77 0.65 3.15
N MET A 44 7.65 0.88 2.48
CA MET A 44 7.63 0.99 1.02
C MET A 44 8.41 2.19 0.48
N ALA A 45 8.37 3.34 1.16
CA ALA A 45 9.16 4.51 0.77
C ALA A 45 10.67 4.20 0.79
N VAL A 46 11.14 3.45 1.79
CA VAL A 46 12.55 2.98 1.84
C VAL A 46 12.81 1.95 0.75
N MET A 47 11.88 1.02 0.51
CA MET A 47 11.99 0.04 -0.59
C MET A 47 12.07 0.72 -1.95
N ALA A 48 11.32 1.80 -2.20
CA ALA A 48 11.41 2.56 -3.44
C ALA A 48 12.82 3.13 -3.71
N LEU A 49 13.49 3.62 -2.66
CA LEU A 49 14.88 4.10 -2.76
C LEU A 49 15.86 2.96 -3.12
N LEU A 50 15.61 1.74 -2.65
CA LEU A 50 16.51 0.59 -2.82
C LEU A 50 16.22 -0.20 -4.10
N LEU A 51 14.94 -0.28 -4.53
CA LEU A 51 14.48 -1.20 -5.56
C LEU A 51 14.11 -0.50 -6.89
N SER A 52 14.28 0.82 -6.99
CA SER A 52 13.92 1.58 -8.20
C SER A 52 14.66 1.12 -9.47
N GLU A 53 15.84 0.52 -9.34
CA GLU A 53 16.59 -0.06 -10.46
C GLU A 53 15.87 -1.26 -11.11
N TYR A 54 14.93 -1.89 -10.41
CA TYR A 54 14.15 -3.03 -10.89
C TYR A 54 12.80 -2.63 -11.50
N ALA A 55 12.47 -1.33 -11.58
CA ALA A 55 11.28 -0.86 -12.29
C ALA A 55 11.36 -1.20 -13.78
N ASN A 56 10.22 -1.54 -14.40
CA ASN A 56 10.17 -1.83 -15.84
C ASN A 56 10.56 -0.63 -16.71
N GLU A 57 10.29 0.58 -16.23
CA GLU A 57 10.58 1.85 -16.87
C GLU A 57 11.37 2.74 -15.91
N LYS A 58 12.08 3.75 -16.46
CA LYS A 58 12.75 4.74 -15.62
C LYS A 58 11.69 5.57 -14.87
N VAL A 59 11.81 5.63 -13.55
CA VAL A 59 10.90 6.35 -12.66
C VAL A 59 11.59 7.52 -11.95
N ASP A 60 10.81 8.55 -11.60
CA ASP A 60 11.21 9.56 -10.62
C ASP A 60 11.00 8.97 -9.22
N VAL A 61 12.10 8.60 -8.57
CA VAL A 61 12.07 7.94 -7.25
C VAL A 61 11.41 8.82 -6.19
N LEU A 62 11.63 10.15 -6.23
CA LEU A 62 10.99 11.05 -5.28
C LEU A 62 9.47 11.07 -5.46
N LYS A 63 9.01 10.99 -6.70
CA LYS A 63 7.59 10.91 -7.01
C LYS A 63 7.00 9.58 -6.52
N VAL A 64 7.68 8.44 -6.76
CA VAL A 64 7.25 7.12 -6.22
C VAL A 64 7.13 7.16 -4.70
N VAL A 65 8.13 7.68 -4.01
CA VAL A 65 8.10 7.88 -2.54
C VAL A 65 6.92 8.75 -2.12
N SER A 66 6.64 9.83 -2.87
CA SER A 66 5.51 10.71 -2.56
C SER A 66 4.15 10.01 -2.73
N LEU A 67 4.00 9.20 -3.79
CA LEU A 67 2.80 8.38 -4.00
C LEU A 67 2.59 7.40 -2.85
N LEU A 68 3.64 6.66 -2.47
CA LEU A 68 3.61 5.67 -1.39
C LEU A 68 3.32 6.27 0.00
N LEU A 69 3.78 7.49 0.27
CA LEU A 69 3.50 8.16 1.55
C LEU A 69 2.10 8.77 1.63
N VAL A 70 1.39 8.89 0.50
CA VAL A 70 0.11 9.59 0.42
C VAL A 70 -1.07 8.64 0.19
N HIS A 71 -0.82 7.45 -0.38
CA HIS A 71 -1.88 6.59 -0.90
C HIS A 71 -2.89 6.13 0.17
N ASP A 72 -2.44 5.74 1.35
CA ASP A 72 -3.27 5.24 2.45
C ASP A 72 -3.73 6.34 3.44
N LEU A 73 -3.28 7.62 3.30
CA LEU A 73 -3.72 8.71 4.18
C LEU A 73 -5.25 8.86 4.25
N VAL A 74 -5.95 8.53 3.19
CA VAL A 74 -7.42 8.56 3.13
C VAL A 74 -8.07 7.57 4.09
N GLU A 75 -7.36 6.52 4.48
CA GLU A 75 -7.83 5.50 5.40
C GLU A 75 -8.00 6.01 6.84
N ILE A 76 -7.44 7.16 7.18
CA ILE A 76 -7.74 7.89 8.42
C ILE A 76 -9.26 8.10 8.59
N TYR A 77 -9.99 8.22 7.49
CA TYR A 77 -11.45 8.39 7.48
C TYR A 77 -12.21 7.23 6.83
N ALA A 78 -11.63 6.56 5.84
CA ALA A 78 -12.24 5.43 5.16
C ALA A 78 -12.09 4.11 5.96
N GLY A 79 -10.98 3.99 6.72
CA GLY A 79 -10.52 2.72 7.30
C GLY A 79 -9.89 1.80 6.27
N ASP A 80 -8.93 0.97 6.71
CA ASP A 80 -8.32 -0.07 5.87
C ASP A 80 -9.40 -1.06 5.38
N THR A 81 -9.38 -1.35 4.08
CA THR A 81 -10.23 -2.38 3.48
C THR A 81 -9.39 -3.61 3.20
N PHE A 82 -9.61 -4.65 4.00
CA PHE A 82 -8.86 -5.89 3.86
C PHE A 82 -8.93 -6.44 2.43
N ALA A 83 -7.77 -6.75 1.85
CA ALA A 83 -7.63 -7.13 0.44
C ALA A 83 -8.49 -8.35 0.01
N TYR A 84 -8.96 -9.17 0.96
CA TYR A 84 -9.81 -10.33 0.73
C TYR A 84 -11.24 -10.15 1.27
N ASP A 85 -11.64 -8.94 1.62
CA ASP A 85 -13.01 -8.61 2.03
C ASP A 85 -13.84 -8.17 0.81
N GLU A 86 -14.48 -9.14 0.15
CA GLU A 86 -15.28 -8.90 -1.05
C GLU A 86 -16.49 -7.96 -0.81
N GLU A 87 -17.06 -7.94 0.39
CA GLU A 87 -18.14 -7.02 0.71
C GLU A 87 -17.62 -5.60 0.96
N GLY A 88 -16.51 -5.47 1.69
CA GLY A 88 -15.85 -4.18 1.92
C GLY A 88 -15.39 -3.49 0.63
N LYS A 89 -14.88 -4.26 -0.33
CA LYS A 89 -14.45 -3.76 -1.65
C LYS A 89 -15.58 -3.08 -2.44
N LYS A 90 -16.83 -3.52 -2.31
CA LYS A 90 -17.96 -2.96 -3.07
C LYS A 90 -18.19 -1.47 -2.84
N THR A 91 -17.83 -0.98 -1.66
CA THR A 91 -18.01 0.44 -1.27
C THR A 91 -16.66 1.15 -1.07
N GLN A 92 -15.54 0.44 -1.22
CA GLN A 92 -14.20 0.96 -0.92
C GLN A 92 -13.94 2.26 -1.69
N ARG A 93 -14.07 2.26 -3.00
CA ARG A 93 -13.80 3.45 -3.84
C ARG A 93 -14.65 4.65 -3.46
N GLU A 94 -15.94 4.46 -3.18
CA GLU A 94 -16.84 5.54 -2.75
C GLU A 94 -16.40 6.12 -1.39
N ARG A 95 -16.06 5.26 -0.43
CA ARG A 95 -15.59 5.68 0.90
C ARG A 95 -14.27 6.44 0.81
N GLU A 96 -13.31 5.96 0.01
CA GLU A 96 -12.00 6.57 -0.16
C GLU A 96 -12.10 7.92 -0.87
N VAL A 97 -12.94 8.07 -1.90
CA VAL A 97 -13.17 9.36 -2.57
C VAL A 97 -13.74 10.38 -1.58
N ALA A 98 -14.76 10.01 -0.81
CA ALA A 98 -15.35 10.88 0.21
C ALA A 98 -14.33 11.21 1.32
N ALA A 99 -13.50 10.25 1.70
CA ALA A 99 -12.41 10.44 2.67
C ALA A 99 -11.34 11.40 2.13
N ALA A 100 -10.94 11.27 0.86
CA ALA A 100 -9.98 12.15 0.20
C ALA A 100 -10.49 13.61 0.15
N GLU A 101 -11.76 13.82 -0.22
CA GLU A 101 -12.38 15.14 -0.22
C GLU A 101 -12.35 15.76 1.19
N ARG A 102 -12.75 15.00 2.20
CA ARG A 102 -12.74 15.43 3.60
C ARG A 102 -11.35 15.71 4.12
N LEU A 103 -10.38 14.84 3.81
CA LEU A 103 -9.01 14.93 4.32
C LEU A 103 -8.31 16.15 3.74
N TYR A 104 -8.25 16.23 2.42
CA TYR A 104 -7.47 17.27 1.75
C TYR A 104 -8.10 18.65 1.81
N SER A 105 -9.42 18.77 2.00
CA SER A 105 -10.07 20.08 2.25
C SER A 105 -9.58 20.80 3.53
N GLN A 106 -8.86 20.10 4.40
CA GLN A 106 -8.27 20.68 5.61
C GLN A 106 -6.93 21.37 5.36
N LEU A 107 -6.38 21.28 4.15
CA LEU A 107 -5.16 21.96 3.72
C LEU A 107 -5.47 23.30 3.03
N PRO A 108 -4.50 24.25 2.98
CA PRO A 108 -4.54 25.34 2.01
C PRO A 108 -4.73 24.83 0.59
N GLU A 109 -5.52 25.54 -0.21
CA GLU A 109 -6.02 25.09 -1.52
C GLU A 109 -4.94 24.51 -2.45
N ASP A 110 -3.78 25.16 -2.55
CA ASP A 110 -2.67 24.71 -3.39
C ASP A 110 -2.02 23.40 -2.86
N LEU A 111 -1.92 23.24 -1.54
CA LEU A 111 -1.43 22.00 -0.93
C LEU A 111 -2.49 20.90 -1.03
N ALA A 112 -3.76 21.22 -0.85
CA ALA A 112 -4.87 20.29 -1.04
C ALA A 112 -4.88 19.73 -2.46
N GLY A 113 -4.77 20.59 -3.47
CA GLY A 113 -4.69 20.20 -4.87
C GLY A 113 -3.50 19.30 -5.16
N ARG A 114 -2.31 19.63 -4.60
CA ARG A 114 -1.11 18.81 -4.78
C ARG A 114 -1.27 17.41 -4.15
N MET A 115 -1.75 17.33 -2.90
CA MET A 115 -1.92 16.06 -2.20
C MET A 115 -2.99 15.19 -2.88
N ARG A 116 -4.10 15.82 -3.30
CA ARG A 116 -5.15 15.15 -4.05
C ARG A 116 -4.64 14.60 -5.38
N SER A 117 -3.84 15.34 -6.13
CA SER A 117 -3.28 14.88 -7.40
C SER A 117 -2.34 13.69 -7.24
N LEU A 118 -1.56 13.63 -6.15
CA LEU A 118 -0.72 12.46 -5.86
C LEU A 118 -1.58 11.22 -5.58
N TRP A 119 -2.62 11.37 -4.78
CA TRP A 119 -3.55 10.28 -4.50
C TRP A 119 -4.30 9.82 -5.75
N ASP A 120 -4.85 10.74 -6.53
CA ASP A 120 -5.54 10.42 -7.79
C ASP A 120 -4.60 9.69 -8.76
N GLU A 121 -3.33 10.13 -8.89
CA GLU A 121 -2.35 9.48 -9.76
C GLU A 121 -1.99 8.07 -9.30
N PHE A 122 -1.89 7.84 -7.98
CA PHE A 122 -1.70 6.48 -7.46
C PHE A 122 -2.89 5.60 -7.90
N GLU A 123 -4.11 6.02 -7.65
CA GLU A 123 -5.34 5.27 -7.96
C GLU A 123 -5.53 4.96 -9.46
N GLU A 124 -5.07 5.85 -10.34
CA GLU A 124 -5.27 5.71 -11.78
C GLU A 124 -4.38 4.67 -12.47
N TRP A 125 -3.27 4.27 -11.86
CA TRP A 125 -2.28 3.35 -12.46
C TRP A 125 -1.72 3.82 -13.81
N GLY A 126 -1.78 5.12 -14.11
CA GLY A 126 -1.52 5.65 -15.44
C GLY A 126 -0.03 5.88 -15.74
N SER A 127 0.76 6.31 -14.74
CA SER A 127 2.18 6.62 -14.89
C SER A 127 3.08 5.42 -14.58
N ALA A 128 4.34 5.48 -15.02
CA ALA A 128 5.34 4.48 -14.65
C ALA A 128 5.58 4.46 -13.13
N GLU A 129 5.58 5.66 -12.51
CA GLU A 129 5.71 5.82 -11.07
C GLU A 129 4.55 5.18 -10.30
N SER A 130 3.31 5.40 -10.75
CA SER A 130 2.13 4.80 -10.13
C SER A 130 2.16 3.27 -10.23
N ARG A 131 2.44 2.72 -11.42
CA ARG A 131 2.57 1.26 -11.60
C ARG A 131 3.65 0.66 -10.70
N PHE A 132 4.81 1.32 -10.60
CA PHE A 132 5.89 0.84 -9.74
C PHE A 132 5.53 0.97 -8.24
N ALA A 133 4.87 2.05 -7.83
CA ALA A 133 4.36 2.21 -6.47
C ALA A 133 3.39 1.08 -6.10
N HIS A 134 2.44 0.75 -6.96
CA HIS A 134 1.55 -0.40 -6.74
C HIS A 134 2.27 -1.76 -6.71
N THR A 135 3.35 -1.91 -7.50
CA THR A 135 4.17 -3.12 -7.37
C THR A 135 4.76 -3.23 -5.96
N LEU A 136 5.26 -2.13 -5.40
CA LEU A 136 5.82 -2.11 -4.05
C LEU A 136 4.74 -2.31 -2.98
N ASP A 137 3.55 -1.73 -3.16
CA ASP A 137 2.39 -1.92 -2.29
C ASP A 137 1.94 -3.39 -2.22
N ASN A 138 2.03 -4.11 -3.32
CA ASN A 138 1.77 -5.54 -3.36
C ASN A 138 2.97 -6.39 -2.86
N PHE A 139 4.20 -5.97 -3.16
CA PHE A 139 5.42 -6.71 -2.83
C PHE A 139 5.72 -6.70 -1.33
N GLN A 140 5.51 -5.58 -0.64
CA GLN A 140 5.80 -5.43 0.79
C GLN A 140 4.99 -6.40 1.65
N PRO A 141 3.66 -6.56 1.49
CA PRO A 141 2.91 -7.55 2.23
C PRO A 141 3.36 -8.99 1.94
N LEU A 142 3.72 -9.33 0.70
CA LEU A 142 4.23 -10.66 0.36
C LEU A 142 5.54 -10.97 1.07
N LEU A 143 6.45 -9.99 1.13
CA LEU A 143 7.70 -10.09 1.89
C LEU A 143 7.42 -10.32 3.38
N LEU A 144 6.49 -9.57 3.98
CA LEU A 144 6.14 -9.75 5.39
C LEU A 144 5.41 -11.07 5.66
N GLN A 145 4.56 -11.53 4.76
CA GLN A 145 3.94 -12.86 4.87
C GLN A 145 5.00 -13.96 4.94
N HIS A 146 5.99 -13.89 4.04
CA HIS A 146 7.10 -14.86 4.06
C HIS A 146 7.94 -14.72 5.34
N ALA A 147 8.33 -13.50 5.73
CA ALA A 147 9.16 -13.24 6.91
C ALA A 147 8.49 -13.68 8.21
N SER A 148 7.16 -13.52 8.33
CA SER A 148 6.37 -13.97 9.49
C SER A 148 5.97 -15.45 9.43
N GLY A 149 6.53 -16.24 8.51
CA GLY A 149 6.25 -17.68 8.34
C GLY A 149 4.84 -17.97 7.83
N GLY A 150 4.29 -17.13 6.97
CA GLY A 150 2.96 -17.29 6.38
C GLY A 150 1.81 -17.16 7.39
N ARG A 151 2.04 -16.49 8.51
CA ARG A 151 1.11 -16.51 9.65
C ARG A 151 -0.30 -16.06 9.27
N ALA A 152 -0.46 -14.89 8.62
CA ALA A 152 -1.79 -14.40 8.28
C ALA A 152 -2.45 -15.24 7.17
N TRP A 153 -1.68 -15.82 6.27
CA TRP A 153 -2.21 -16.74 5.26
C TRP A 153 -2.74 -18.02 5.90
N ARG A 154 -1.99 -18.62 6.83
CA ARG A 154 -2.40 -19.82 7.56
C ARG A 154 -3.62 -19.56 8.43
N GLU A 155 -3.62 -18.48 9.22
CA GLU A 155 -4.75 -18.11 10.09
C GLU A 155 -6.02 -17.81 9.27
N GLY A 156 -5.87 -17.20 8.09
CA GLY A 156 -6.97 -16.88 7.19
C GLY A 156 -7.37 -17.99 6.23
N GLY A 157 -6.65 -19.12 6.20
CA GLY A 157 -6.89 -20.20 5.24
C GLY A 157 -6.80 -19.75 3.79
N ARG A 158 -5.77 -18.90 3.48
CA ARG A 158 -5.65 -18.26 2.18
C ARG A 158 -5.27 -19.24 1.08
N ARG A 159 -5.78 -18.98 -0.13
CA ARG A 159 -5.57 -19.78 -1.32
C ARG A 159 -4.61 -19.08 -2.28
N LEU A 160 -3.85 -19.84 -3.04
CA LEU A 160 -2.95 -19.31 -4.05
C LEU A 160 -3.68 -18.48 -5.10
N SER A 161 -4.86 -18.94 -5.55
CA SER A 161 -5.71 -18.19 -6.50
C SER A 161 -6.02 -16.77 -6.01
N GLU A 162 -6.40 -16.61 -4.73
CA GLU A 162 -6.70 -15.30 -4.13
C GLU A 162 -5.45 -14.39 -4.12
N VAL A 163 -4.29 -14.95 -3.78
CA VAL A 163 -3.01 -14.21 -3.75
C VAL A 163 -2.60 -13.78 -5.16
N LEU A 164 -2.74 -14.66 -6.15
CA LEU A 164 -2.41 -14.32 -7.54
C LEU A 164 -3.38 -13.29 -8.12
N GLU A 165 -4.67 -13.37 -7.81
CA GLU A 165 -5.67 -12.37 -8.22
C GLU A 165 -5.35 -10.98 -7.65
N ARG A 166 -5.08 -10.88 -6.34
CA ARG A 166 -4.69 -9.61 -5.68
C ARG A 166 -3.46 -8.99 -6.35
N ASN A 167 -2.54 -9.81 -6.82
CA ASN A 167 -1.25 -9.39 -7.37
C ASN A 167 -1.20 -9.41 -8.92
N ALA A 168 -2.34 -9.57 -9.60
CA ALA A 168 -2.40 -9.80 -11.04
C ALA A 168 -1.68 -8.72 -11.89
N ARG A 169 -1.67 -7.47 -11.40
CA ARG A 169 -1.04 -6.33 -12.08
C ARG A 169 0.37 -6.00 -11.60
N SER A 170 0.92 -6.70 -10.59
CA SER A 170 2.22 -6.37 -10.00
C SER A 170 3.38 -6.38 -11.02
N ALA A 171 3.28 -7.21 -12.08
CA ALA A 171 4.27 -7.22 -13.15
C ALA A 171 4.25 -5.96 -14.04
N GLU A 172 3.23 -5.10 -13.96
CA GLU A 172 3.14 -3.89 -14.78
C GLU A 172 4.17 -2.83 -14.36
N GLY A 173 4.47 -2.70 -13.07
CA GLY A 173 5.50 -1.78 -12.58
C GLY A 173 6.88 -2.42 -12.48
N SER A 174 6.97 -3.71 -12.09
CA SER A 174 8.22 -4.47 -12.08
C SER A 174 7.97 -5.97 -12.24
N ARG A 175 8.29 -6.49 -13.41
CA ARG A 175 8.27 -7.92 -13.67
C ARG A 175 9.30 -8.65 -12.80
N THR A 176 10.50 -8.08 -12.66
CA THR A 176 11.58 -8.65 -11.87
C THR A 176 11.19 -8.87 -10.42
N LEU A 177 10.58 -7.86 -9.77
CA LEU A 177 10.15 -7.99 -8.37
C LEU A 177 8.98 -8.97 -8.24
N TRP A 178 8.05 -8.98 -9.21
CA TRP A 178 6.95 -9.94 -9.19
C TRP A 178 7.43 -11.40 -9.32
N GLU A 179 8.32 -11.68 -10.26
CA GLU A 179 8.91 -13.02 -10.45
C GLU A 179 9.69 -13.44 -9.19
N PHE A 180 10.48 -12.53 -8.61
CA PHE A 180 11.19 -12.76 -7.35
C PHE A 180 10.22 -13.09 -6.20
N ALA A 181 9.14 -12.34 -6.04
CA ALA A 181 8.16 -12.58 -4.98
C ALA A 181 7.47 -13.96 -5.15
N ARG A 182 7.14 -14.34 -6.38
CA ARG A 182 6.57 -15.67 -6.66
C ARG A 182 7.50 -16.81 -6.25
N GLU A 183 8.78 -16.69 -6.62
CA GLU A 183 9.76 -17.75 -6.38
C GLU A 183 10.21 -17.80 -4.92
N HIS A 184 10.44 -16.65 -4.29
CA HIS A 184 11.09 -16.58 -2.99
C HIS A 184 10.15 -16.32 -1.80
N PHE A 185 8.93 -15.81 -2.03
CA PHE A 185 7.97 -15.54 -0.96
C PHE A 185 6.73 -16.44 -1.04
N ILE A 186 6.15 -16.61 -2.22
CA ILE A 186 4.90 -17.37 -2.38
C ILE A 186 5.20 -18.86 -2.39
N GLN A 187 6.07 -19.33 -3.27
CA GLN A 187 6.35 -20.76 -3.43
C GLN A 187 6.82 -21.45 -2.13
N PRO A 188 7.75 -20.84 -1.34
CA PRO A 188 8.14 -21.46 -0.07
C PRO A 188 6.99 -21.59 0.94
N GLU A 189 5.99 -20.75 0.90
CA GLU A 189 4.85 -20.84 1.82
C GLU A 189 3.81 -21.86 1.33
N ILE A 190 3.74 -22.14 0.03
CA ILE A 190 3.00 -23.30 -0.52
C ILE A 190 3.68 -24.59 -0.06
N ASP A 191 4.99 -24.72 -0.26
CA ASP A 191 5.77 -25.91 0.09
C ASP A 191 5.68 -26.26 1.59
N LYS A 192 5.52 -25.25 2.45
CA LYS A 192 5.31 -25.42 3.89
C LYS A 192 3.84 -25.68 4.28
N GLY A 193 2.90 -25.58 3.35
CA GLY A 193 1.46 -25.70 3.61
C GLY A 193 0.84 -24.52 4.34
N ASN A 194 1.48 -23.34 4.34
CA ASN A 194 0.96 -22.11 4.92
C ASN A 194 0.00 -21.37 3.97
N LEU A 195 0.11 -21.66 2.66
CA LEU A 195 -0.78 -21.17 1.60
C LEU A 195 -1.35 -22.40 0.87
N ILE A 196 -2.68 -22.42 0.69
CA ILE A 196 -3.37 -23.55 0.04
C ILE A 196 -3.15 -23.44 -1.47
N ASP A 197 -2.50 -24.45 -2.06
CA ASP A 197 -2.43 -24.58 -3.52
C ASP A 197 -3.76 -25.13 -4.05
N ASP A 198 -4.51 -24.30 -4.74
CA ASP A 198 -5.82 -24.59 -5.34
C ASP A 198 -5.80 -24.42 -6.87
N ILE A 199 -4.60 -24.35 -7.45
CA ILE A 199 -4.40 -24.21 -8.90
C ILE A 199 -3.74 -25.48 -9.41
N ASP A 200 -4.45 -26.21 -10.27
CA ASP A 200 -3.96 -27.40 -11.00
C ASP A 200 -3.04 -27.03 -12.18
#